data_21662782b6dd2cd93dd79e103397ff76
#
_entry.id   21662782b6dd2cd93dd79e103397ff76
#
_cell.length_a   1.000
_cell.length_b   1.000
_cell.length_c   1.000
_cell.angle_alpha   90.00
_cell.angle_beta   90.00
_cell.angle_gamma   90.00
#
_symmetry.space_group_name_H-M   'P 1'
#
loop_
_entity.id
_entity.type
_entity.pdbx_description
1 polymer ?
#
loop_
_entity_poly.entity_id
_entity_poly.type
_entity_poly.pdbx_seq_one_letter_code
_entity_poly.pdbx_strand_id
1 'polypeptide(L)'
;MDTLQANLEDVIERHFSSINTDMKSIIEGVEQKKREEAFLQKRELLEKTLEQKQILLTDSSFRGVGKSTAAVRYAEEQHIWVVRSSNFRASFDNPRIGHFWCGTPRQMGRGLPRECQIVADDITLYELQELYSKGYHNVFGFIRR
;
A
#
# COMPACT_ATOMS: atom_id res chain seq x y z
N MET A 1 18.88 34.76 51.80
CA MET A 1 19.70 34.33 50.66
C MET A 1 19.26 32.98 50.11
N ASP A 2 19.01 32.00 50.94
CA ASP A 2 18.63 30.65 50.51
C ASP A 2 17.29 30.60 49.72
N THR A 3 16.34 31.44 50.07
CA THR A 3 15.04 31.53 49.38
C THR A 3 15.16 32.08 47.96
N LEU A 4 16.07 33.04 47.76
CA LEU A 4 16.30 33.63 46.43
C LEU A 4 17.03 32.65 45.50
N GLN A 5 17.98 31.88 46.01
CA GLN A 5 18.68 30.86 45.27
C GLN A 5 17.79 29.68 44.89
N ALA A 6 16.91 29.22 45.78
CA ALA A 6 15.93 28.20 45.52
C ALA A 6 14.92 28.62 44.42
N ASN A 7 14.48 29.89 44.45
CA ASN A 7 13.61 30.40 43.41
C ASN A 7 14.28 30.49 42.03
N LEU A 8 15.57 30.82 42.00
CA LEU A 8 16.33 30.89 40.75
C LEU A 8 16.53 29.50 40.15
N GLU A 9 16.86 28.50 40.96
CA GLU A 9 16.96 27.11 40.51
C GLU A 9 15.64 26.58 39.94
N ASP A 10 14.52 26.86 40.60
CA ASP A 10 13.18 26.50 40.15
C ASP A 10 12.84 27.12 38.79
N VAL A 11 13.16 28.39 38.60
CA VAL A 11 12.97 29.09 37.31
C VAL A 11 13.82 28.46 36.20
N ILE A 12 15.05 28.13 36.48
CA ILE A 12 15.96 27.47 35.52
C ILE A 12 15.43 26.09 35.13
N GLU A 13 15.01 25.29 36.09
CA GLU A 13 14.44 23.96 35.81
C GLU A 13 13.18 24.04 34.96
N ARG A 14 12.29 24.96 35.22
CA ARG A 14 11.08 25.19 34.43
C ARG A 14 11.42 25.59 33.01
N HIS A 15 12.41 26.41 32.82
CA HIS A 15 12.84 26.87 31.50
C HIS A 15 13.44 25.74 30.68
N PHE A 16 14.31 24.90 31.27
CA PHE A 16 14.88 23.73 30.62
C PHE A 16 13.81 22.66 30.30
N SER A 17 12.87 22.44 31.19
CA SER A 17 11.77 21.52 30.96
C SER A 17 10.90 21.97 29.79
N SER A 18 10.61 23.27 29.68
CA SER A 18 9.86 23.84 28.55
C SER A 18 10.59 23.66 27.22
N ILE A 19 11.90 23.92 27.16
CA ILE A 19 12.72 23.74 25.97
C ILE A 19 12.74 22.29 25.53
N ASN A 20 12.91 21.35 26.45
CA ASN A 20 12.89 19.91 26.13
C ASN A 20 11.54 19.46 25.57
N THR A 21 10.43 19.98 26.09
CA THR A 21 9.09 19.69 25.60
C THR A 21 8.91 20.22 24.19
N ASP A 22 9.34 21.44 23.90
CA ASP A 22 9.26 22.03 22.57
C ASP A 22 10.11 21.29 21.54
N MET A 23 11.33 20.88 21.91
CA MET A 23 12.19 20.07 21.04
C MET A 23 11.58 18.72 20.73
N LYS A 24 10.98 18.06 21.72
CA LYS A 24 10.29 16.78 21.54
C LYS A 24 9.11 16.93 20.57
N SER A 25 8.30 17.97 20.71
CA SER A 25 7.20 18.28 19.80
C SER A 25 7.67 18.49 18.36
N ILE A 26 8.78 19.21 18.16
CA ILE A 26 9.37 19.44 16.84
C ILE A 26 9.84 18.14 16.21
N ILE A 27 10.53 17.29 16.97
CA ILE A 27 11.02 15.99 16.49
C ILE A 27 9.84 15.09 16.09
N GLU A 28 8.80 15.00 16.91
CA GLU A 28 7.60 14.22 16.62
C GLU A 28 6.91 14.73 15.34
N GLY A 29 6.82 16.04 15.14
CA GLY A 29 6.27 16.64 13.95
C GLY A 29 7.08 16.32 12.68
N VAL A 30 8.40 16.33 12.76
CA VAL A 30 9.29 15.97 11.65
C VAL A 30 9.17 14.48 11.31
N GLU A 31 9.12 13.61 12.30
CA GLU A 31 8.93 12.17 12.09
C GLU A 31 7.59 11.85 11.45
N GLN A 32 6.54 12.53 11.86
CA GLN A 32 5.20 12.37 11.28
C GLN A 32 5.17 12.82 9.82
N LYS A 33 5.79 13.96 9.49
CA LYS A 33 5.93 14.43 8.11
C LYS A 33 6.66 13.42 7.23
N LYS A 34 7.75 12.84 7.73
CA LYS A 34 8.50 11.82 7.00
C LYS A 34 7.66 10.59 6.71
N ARG A 35 6.85 10.15 7.68
CA ARG A 35 5.93 9.02 7.49
C ARG A 35 4.85 9.31 6.46
N GLU A 36 4.27 10.51 6.49
CA GLU A 36 3.27 10.94 5.53
C GLU A 36 3.86 11.03 4.12
N GLU A 37 5.05 11.59 3.96
CA GLU A 37 5.76 11.65 2.69
C GLU A 37 6.07 10.25 2.13
N ALA A 38 6.55 9.34 2.98
CA ALA A 38 6.80 7.95 2.58
C ALA A 38 5.52 7.24 2.14
N PHE A 39 4.41 7.47 2.82
CA PHE A 39 3.12 6.93 2.47
C PHE A 39 2.64 7.45 1.10
N LEU A 40 2.73 8.77 0.88
CA LEU A 40 2.36 9.39 -0.39
C LEU A 40 3.23 8.89 -1.54
N GLN A 41 4.52 8.76 -1.34
CA GLN A 41 5.44 8.21 -2.34
C GLN A 41 5.09 6.78 -2.73
N LYS A 42 4.70 5.94 -1.76
CA LYS A 42 4.24 4.58 -2.03
C LYS A 42 2.94 4.57 -2.82
N ARG A 43 1.98 5.42 -2.47
CA ARG A 43 0.73 5.54 -3.23
C ARG A 43 0.97 5.98 -4.67
N GLU A 44 1.82 6.98 -4.88
CA GLU A 44 2.22 7.42 -6.21
C GLU A 44 2.89 6.30 -7.01
N LEU A 45 3.73 5.51 -6.36
CA LEU A 45 4.37 4.36 -6.98
C LEU A 45 3.35 3.29 -7.41
N LEU A 46 2.32 3.03 -6.59
CA LEU A 46 1.24 2.12 -6.95
C LEU A 46 0.51 2.60 -8.21
N GLU A 47 0.11 3.86 -8.24
CA GLU A 47 -0.62 4.45 -9.37
C GLU A 47 0.22 4.43 -10.64
N LYS A 48 1.49 4.82 -10.55
CA LYS A 48 2.43 4.83 -11.66
C LYS A 48 2.68 3.42 -12.21
N THR A 49 2.79 2.44 -11.33
CA THR A 49 2.97 1.04 -11.71
C THR A 49 1.80 0.55 -12.56
N LEU A 50 0.58 0.88 -12.17
CA LEU A 50 -0.63 0.50 -12.92
C LEU A 50 -0.72 1.24 -14.25
N GLU A 51 -0.48 2.54 -14.28
CA GLU A 51 -0.51 3.34 -15.50
C GLU A 51 0.51 2.86 -16.54
N GLN A 52 1.69 2.49 -16.10
CA GLN A 52 2.76 1.98 -16.95
C GLN A 52 2.64 0.48 -17.24
N LYS A 53 1.64 -0.19 -16.68
CA LYS A 53 1.42 -1.63 -16.83
C LYS A 53 2.66 -2.47 -16.48
N GLN A 54 3.26 -2.14 -15.36
CA GLN A 54 4.46 -2.81 -14.86
C GLN A 54 4.14 -3.70 -13.65
N ILE A 55 5.08 -4.53 -13.29
CA ILE A 55 5.02 -5.35 -12.09
C ILE A 55 5.81 -4.67 -10.98
N LEU A 56 5.17 -4.49 -9.83
CA LEU A 56 5.81 -3.99 -8.61
C LEU A 56 5.88 -5.12 -7.59
N LEU A 57 7.09 -5.45 -7.17
CA LEU A 57 7.30 -6.37 -6.05
C LEU A 57 7.05 -5.62 -4.74
N THR A 58 6.12 -6.13 -3.95
CA THR A 58 5.75 -5.53 -2.68
C THR A 58 6.15 -6.41 -1.51
N ASP A 59 6.37 -5.79 -0.38
CA ASP A 59 6.66 -6.44 0.89
C ASP A 59 5.77 -5.89 2.00
N SER A 60 6.07 -6.23 3.25
CA SER A 60 5.28 -5.76 4.40
C SER A 60 5.26 -4.23 4.56
N SER A 61 6.22 -3.51 3.97
CA SER A 61 6.26 -2.03 4.03
C SER A 61 5.11 -1.37 3.27
N PHE A 62 4.46 -2.09 2.36
CA PHE A 62 3.28 -1.64 1.62
C PHE A 62 1.97 -1.95 2.32
N ARG A 63 1.99 -2.55 3.51
CA ARG A 63 0.78 -2.86 4.26
C ARG A 63 0.03 -1.57 4.60
N GLY A 64 -1.28 -1.52 4.31
CA GLY A 64 -2.13 -0.37 4.59
C GLY A 64 -1.96 0.81 3.62
N VAL A 65 -1.17 0.69 2.56
CA VAL A 65 -0.99 1.77 1.56
C VAL A 65 -2.15 1.85 0.56
N GLY A 66 -3.02 0.84 0.51
CA GLY A 66 -4.19 0.82 -0.37
C GLY A 66 -3.95 0.12 -1.70
N LYS A 67 -3.14 -0.93 -1.73
CA LYS A 67 -2.88 -1.74 -2.94
C LYS A 67 -4.15 -2.25 -3.57
N SER A 68 -5.00 -2.91 -2.80
CA SER A 68 -6.25 -3.48 -3.29
C SER A 68 -7.18 -2.42 -3.83
N THR A 69 -7.31 -1.30 -3.14
CA THR A 69 -8.13 -0.17 -3.58
C THR A 69 -7.61 0.39 -4.90
N ALA A 70 -6.32 0.59 -5.04
CA ALA A 70 -5.70 1.09 -6.27
C ALA A 70 -5.91 0.12 -7.44
N ALA A 71 -5.66 -1.17 -7.22
CA ALA A 71 -5.81 -2.20 -8.25
C ALA A 71 -7.25 -2.32 -8.74
N VAL A 72 -8.20 -2.37 -7.82
CA VAL A 72 -9.63 -2.49 -8.15
C VAL A 72 -10.14 -1.23 -8.86
N ARG A 73 -9.78 -0.05 -8.39
CA ARG A 73 -10.16 1.21 -9.02
C ARG A 73 -9.64 1.30 -10.45
N TYR A 74 -8.37 0.97 -10.66
CA TYR A 74 -7.76 0.96 -11.99
C TYR A 74 -8.46 -0.04 -12.92
N ALA A 75 -8.69 -1.26 -12.43
CA ALA A 75 -9.37 -2.30 -13.18
C ALA A 75 -10.79 -1.90 -13.56
N GLU A 76 -11.54 -1.29 -12.65
CA GLU A 76 -12.88 -0.80 -12.88
C GLU A 76 -12.90 0.33 -13.93
N GLU A 77 -12.00 1.30 -13.83
CA GLU A 77 -11.88 2.41 -14.79
C GLU A 77 -11.48 1.95 -16.19
N GLN A 78 -10.60 0.97 -16.27
CA GLN A 78 -10.05 0.47 -17.55
C GLN A 78 -10.78 -0.76 -18.10
N HIS A 79 -11.76 -1.29 -17.40
CA HIS A 79 -12.48 -2.52 -17.75
C HIS A 79 -11.53 -3.74 -17.89
N ILE A 80 -10.66 -3.93 -16.91
CA ILE A 80 -9.66 -4.97 -16.87
C ILE A 80 -9.99 -5.97 -15.76
N TRP A 81 -9.57 -7.21 -15.93
CA TRP A 81 -9.75 -8.29 -14.97
C TRP A 81 -8.80 -8.16 -13.78
N VAL A 82 -9.25 -8.58 -12.61
CA VAL A 82 -8.45 -8.58 -11.38
C VAL A 82 -8.22 -10.01 -10.92
N VAL A 83 -6.97 -10.34 -10.60
CA VAL A 83 -6.60 -11.61 -9.99
C VAL A 83 -6.03 -11.39 -8.60
N ARG A 84 -6.39 -12.28 -7.67
CA ARG A 84 -5.99 -12.23 -6.27
C ARG A 84 -5.44 -13.55 -5.81
N SER A 85 -4.70 -13.51 -4.69
CA SER A 85 -4.20 -14.71 -4.06
C SER A 85 -5.33 -15.62 -3.58
N SER A 86 -5.17 -16.93 -3.77
CA SER A 86 -6.09 -17.95 -3.28
C SER A 86 -6.22 -17.96 -1.75
N ASN A 87 -5.23 -17.42 -1.04
CA ASN A 87 -5.21 -17.31 0.41
C ASN A 87 -5.97 -16.09 0.93
N PHE A 88 -6.37 -15.20 0.04
CA PHE A 88 -7.05 -13.98 0.40
C PHE A 88 -8.55 -14.19 0.40
N ARG A 89 -9.13 -14.33 1.59
CA ARG A 89 -10.59 -14.31 1.78
C ARG A 89 -11.10 -12.89 1.77
N ALA A 90 -10.99 -12.20 0.67
CA ALA A 90 -11.68 -10.95 0.53
C ALA A 90 -13.11 -11.24 0.17
N SER A 91 -13.98 -10.95 1.07
CA SER A 91 -15.37 -10.72 0.75
C SER A 91 -15.45 -9.47 -0.13
N PHE A 92 -15.26 -9.63 -1.42
CA PHE A 92 -15.64 -8.61 -2.35
C PHE A 92 -17.13 -8.67 -2.60
N ASP A 93 -17.88 -8.38 -1.59
CA ASP A 93 -19.29 -8.05 -1.72
C ASP A 93 -19.49 -6.64 -2.25
N ASN A 94 -18.52 -6.13 -3.00
CA ASN A 94 -18.71 -4.86 -3.68
C ASN A 94 -19.44 -5.13 -5.01
N PRO A 95 -20.73 -4.75 -5.13
CA PRO A 95 -21.52 -5.00 -6.35
C PRO A 95 -20.95 -4.34 -7.61
N ARG A 96 -20.05 -3.36 -7.46
CA ARG A 96 -19.35 -2.73 -8.57
C ARG A 96 -18.35 -3.65 -9.25
N ILE A 97 -17.82 -4.63 -8.51
CA ILE A 97 -16.88 -5.63 -9.04
C ILE A 97 -17.64 -6.71 -9.82
N GLY A 98 -18.93 -6.82 -9.68
CA GLY A 98 -19.77 -7.78 -10.41
C GLY A 98 -19.76 -7.62 -11.93
N HIS A 99 -19.24 -6.52 -12.45
CA HIS A 99 -19.05 -6.29 -13.89
C HIS A 99 -17.68 -6.74 -14.39
N PHE A 100 -16.74 -7.06 -13.48
CA PHE A 100 -15.41 -7.49 -13.81
C PHE A 100 -15.12 -8.83 -13.17
N TRP A 101 -14.40 -9.65 -13.90
CA TRP A 101 -13.93 -10.89 -13.31
C TRP A 101 -12.96 -10.60 -12.19
N CYS A 102 -13.22 -11.15 -11.02
CA CYS A 102 -12.33 -11.11 -9.87
C CYS A 102 -12.22 -12.52 -9.32
N GLY A 103 -11.02 -13.08 -9.33
CA GLY A 103 -10.83 -14.44 -8.88
C GLY A 103 -9.38 -14.76 -8.56
N THR A 104 -9.11 -16.04 -8.40
CA THR A 104 -7.78 -16.55 -8.08
C THR A 104 -7.10 -17.12 -9.34
N PRO A 105 -5.77 -17.31 -9.35
CA PRO A 105 -5.08 -17.95 -10.47
C PRO A 105 -5.63 -19.34 -10.82
N ARG A 106 -6.13 -20.08 -9.86
CA ARG A 106 -6.76 -21.39 -10.09
C ARG A 106 -8.05 -21.30 -10.91
N GLN A 107 -8.79 -20.22 -10.76
CA GLN A 107 -10.06 -19.99 -11.46
C GLN A 107 -9.83 -19.50 -12.89
N MET A 108 -8.62 -19.07 -13.21
CA MET A 108 -8.27 -18.62 -14.56
C MET A 108 -8.26 -19.77 -15.55
N GLY A 109 -8.70 -19.48 -16.77
CA GLY A 109 -8.69 -20.45 -17.86
C GLY A 109 -10.06 -20.94 -18.31
N ARG A 110 -11.13 -20.58 -17.58
CA ARG A 110 -12.50 -20.89 -17.99
C ARG A 110 -13.11 -19.72 -18.76
N GLY A 111 -12.94 -19.74 -20.07
CA GLY A 111 -13.58 -18.74 -20.94
C GLY A 111 -12.91 -17.37 -21.01
N LEU A 112 -11.76 -17.19 -20.37
CA LEU A 112 -10.99 -15.95 -20.45
C LEU A 112 -9.98 -16.00 -21.59
N PRO A 113 -9.98 -14.99 -22.50
CA PRO A 113 -8.98 -14.92 -23.56
C PRO A 113 -7.57 -14.79 -23.00
N ARG A 114 -6.61 -15.46 -23.64
CA ARG A 114 -5.20 -15.43 -23.20
C ARG A 114 -4.55 -14.06 -23.37
N GLU A 115 -5.05 -13.26 -24.29
CA GLU A 115 -4.56 -11.92 -24.58
C GLU A 115 -5.14 -10.85 -23.65
N CYS A 116 -6.09 -11.18 -22.77
CA CYS A 116 -6.71 -10.19 -21.90
C CYS A 116 -5.68 -9.63 -20.91
N GLN A 117 -5.86 -8.34 -20.59
CA GLN A 117 -5.05 -7.68 -19.56
C GLN A 117 -5.58 -8.05 -18.19
N ILE A 118 -4.68 -8.29 -17.27
CA ILE A 118 -4.99 -8.72 -15.91
C ILE A 118 -4.21 -7.86 -14.92
N VAL A 119 -4.93 -7.28 -13.97
CA VAL A 119 -4.32 -6.57 -12.83
C VAL A 119 -4.15 -7.57 -11.69
N ALA A 120 -2.92 -7.71 -11.21
CA ALA A 120 -2.60 -8.52 -10.05
C ALA A 120 -2.75 -7.68 -8.77
N ASP A 121 -3.56 -8.17 -7.83
CA ASP A 121 -3.75 -7.55 -6.54
C ASP A 121 -3.13 -8.43 -5.45
N ASP A 122 -1.86 -8.21 -5.20
CA ASP A 122 -1.10 -8.87 -4.13
C ASP A 122 -1.04 -10.40 -4.26
N ILE A 123 -0.80 -10.91 -5.47
CA ILE A 123 -0.54 -12.33 -5.68
C ILE A 123 0.93 -12.65 -5.42
N THR A 124 1.23 -13.93 -5.18
CA THR A 124 2.61 -14.41 -4.98
C THR A 124 3.34 -14.62 -6.31
N LEU A 125 4.66 -14.70 -6.26
CA LEU A 125 5.47 -15.05 -7.44
C LEU A 125 5.07 -16.43 -7.99
N TYR A 126 4.76 -17.37 -7.13
CA TYR A 126 4.29 -18.68 -7.53
C TYR A 126 2.98 -18.60 -8.32
N GLU A 127 2.03 -17.80 -7.84
CA GLU A 127 0.75 -17.58 -8.52
C GLU A 127 0.92 -16.84 -9.85
N LEU A 128 1.86 -15.91 -9.93
CA LEU A 128 2.21 -15.26 -11.19
C LEU A 128 2.75 -16.26 -12.21
N GLN A 129 3.63 -17.17 -11.79
CA GLN A 129 4.14 -18.24 -12.64
C GLN A 129 3.02 -19.19 -13.11
N GLU A 130 2.05 -19.46 -12.24
CA GLU A 130 0.87 -20.26 -12.60
C GLU A 130 0.07 -19.58 -13.71
N LEU A 131 -0.12 -18.26 -13.64
CA LEU A 131 -0.78 -17.50 -14.71
C LEU A 131 0.00 -17.57 -16.03
N TYR A 132 1.30 -17.41 -15.98
CA TYR A 132 2.15 -17.51 -17.16
C TYR A 132 2.10 -18.93 -17.78
N SER A 133 2.10 -19.96 -16.96
CA SER A 133 2.00 -21.33 -17.44
C SER A 133 0.66 -21.64 -18.11
N LYS A 134 -0.39 -20.93 -17.74
CA LYS A 134 -1.71 -21.00 -18.37
C LYS A 134 -1.82 -20.17 -19.66
N GLY A 135 -0.77 -19.44 -20.02
CA GLY A 135 -0.72 -18.60 -21.22
C GLY A 135 -1.12 -17.14 -21.03
N TYR A 136 -1.36 -16.70 -19.80
CA TYR A 136 -1.66 -15.31 -19.51
C TYR A 136 -0.37 -14.52 -19.30
N HIS A 137 0.01 -13.68 -20.27
CA HIS A 137 1.26 -12.93 -20.24
C HIS A 137 1.06 -11.42 -19.99
N ASN A 138 -0.16 -10.91 -20.15
CA ASN A 138 -0.48 -9.49 -19.96
C ASN A 138 -0.90 -9.22 -18.51
N VAL A 139 -0.08 -9.63 -17.55
CA VAL A 139 -0.30 -9.46 -16.11
C VAL A 139 0.60 -8.36 -15.59
N PHE A 140 0.01 -7.40 -14.91
CA PHE A 140 0.75 -6.31 -14.26
C PHE A 140 0.08 -5.97 -12.91
N GLY A 141 0.79 -5.25 -12.09
CA GLY A 141 0.31 -4.81 -10.78
C GLY A 141 1.20 -5.25 -9.64
N PHE A 142 0.62 -5.69 -8.55
CA PHE A 142 1.33 -5.89 -7.29
C PHE A 142 1.56 -7.38 -7.03
N ILE A 143 2.82 -7.74 -6.93
CA ILE A 143 3.26 -9.11 -6.68
C ILE A 143 3.94 -9.13 -5.31
N ARG A 144 3.46 -9.99 -4.43
CA ARG A 144 4.01 -10.14 -3.09
C ARG A 144 5.27 -11.01 -3.14
N ARG A 145 6.28 -10.49 -2.51
CA ARG A 145 7.56 -11.16 -2.32
C ARG A 145 7.49 -12.33 -1.36
#